data_2083fd1669252a214c6ba48fc57e6f80
#
_entry.id   2083fd1669252a214c6ba48fc57e6f80
#
_cell.length_a   1.000
_cell.length_b   1.000
_cell.length_c   1.000
_cell.angle_alpha   90.00
_cell.angle_beta   90.00
_cell.angle_gamma   90.00
#
_symmetry.space_group_name_H-M   'P 1'
#
loop_
_entity.id
_entity.type
_entity.pdbx_description
1 polymer ?
#
loop_
_entity_poly.entity_id
_entity_poly.type
_entity_poly.pdbx_seq_one_letter_code
_entity_poly.pdbx_strand_id
1 'polypeptide(L)'
;HTANRRQRQMCIRDRDSHIILCSETQERFMWSCPPDLTPKILQHYNEKFDFPNVSEGAMASVVGKIVKEKHYTVLSGDKKLVDGPIEKINEGFVYDRPMKKKESQTINGVFPKSVNYNDVLQKILSHENVASREPVYESYDKNVQGRVLLERGHSNAGVVAPFDSKKFPEEIKEVCFSATLTHNPSLGKIDPYLVAQYALLEACARTVSVGASPIAITDCLCFGNPEKPEQMWQFAQSCLAIQKTCNLLRFGDTKNLPVVAGNVSFYNQSGDKAIPASPMIGCFGKTTKKDLLYNLSLIHI
;
A
#
# COMPACT_ATOMS: atom_id res chain seq x y z
N HIS A 1 -15.63 1.11 -21.80
CA HIS A 1 -14.39 1.53 -21.13
C HIS A 1 -13.49 2.39 -22.03
N THR A 2 -13.42 2.13 -23.35
CA THR A 2 -12.55 2.86 -24.29
C THR A 2 -13.03 4.29 -24.57
N ALA A 3 -14.34 4.53 -24.66
CA ALA A 3 -14.92 5.85 -24.87
C ALA A 3 -14.65 6.83 -23.71
N ASN A 4 -14.69 6.35 -22.46
CA ASN A 4 -14.40 7.16 -21.29
C ASN A 4 -12.92 7.56 -21.17
N ARG A 5 -11.97 6.73 -21.65
CA ARG A 5 -10.55 7.10 -21.71
C ARG A 5 -10.28 8.21 -22.74
N ARG A 6 -10.87 8.11 -23.95
CA ARG A 6 -10.75 9.15 -24.99
C ARG A 6 -11.31 10.49 -24.50
N GLN A 7 -12.47 10.48 -23.88
CA GLN A 7 -13.11 11.68 -23.36
C GLN A 7 -12.28 12.36 -22.24
N ARG A 8 -11.65 11.58 -21.35
CA ARG A 8 -10.75 12.12 -20.30
C ARG A 8 -9.46 12.70 -20.86
N GLN A 9 -8.86 12.10 -21.89
CA GLN A 9 -7.65 12.64 -22.52
C GLN A 9 -7.94 13.93 -23.33
N MET A 10 -9.06 14.01 -24.02
CA MET A 10 -9.48 15.25 -24.70
C MET A 10 -9.76 16.37 -23.68
N CYS A 11 -10.43 16.08 -22.58
CA CYS A 11 -10.70 17.07 -21.52
C CYS A 11 -9.45 17.64 -20.83
N ILE A 12 -8.32 16.92 -20.81
CA ILE A 12 -7.08 17.43 -20.20
C ILE A 12 -6.33 18.36 -21.15
N ARG A 13 -6.32 18.09 -22.46
CA ARG A 13 -5.60 18.91 -23.46
C ARG A 13 -6.14 20.32 -23.59
N ASP A 14 -7.44 20.49 -23.38
CA ASP A 14 -8.13 21.80 -23.49
C ASP A 14 -8.19 22.55 -22.15
N ARG A 15 -7.54 22.02 -21.10
CA ARG A 15 -7.50 22.62 -19.77
C ARG A 15 -6.39 23.65 -19.65
N ASP A 16 -6.55 24.53 -18.66
CA ASP A 16 -5.49 25.44 -18.27
C ASP A 16 -4.18 24.69 -17.98
N SER A 17 -3.06 25.29 -18.38
CA SER A 17 -1.73 24.66 -18.29
C SER A 17 -1.35 24.28 -16.85
N HIS A 18 -1.85 24.98 -15.82
CA HIS A 18 -1.63 24.63 -14.43
C HIS A 18 -2.32 23.30 -14.05
N ILE A 19 -3.54 23.08 -14.57
CA ILE A 19 -4.27 21.84 -14.37
C ILE A 19 -3.54 20.68 -15.05
N ILE A 20 -3.01 20.90 -16.26
CA ILE A 20 -2.23 19.89 -16.99
C ILE A 20 -0.96 19.53 -16.20
N LEU A 21 -0.25 20.52 -15.67
CA LEU A 21 0.97 20.31 -14.90
C LEU A 21 0.73 19.51 -13.61
N CYS A 22 -0.37 19.78 -12.93
CA CYS A 22 -0.72 19.12 -11.65
C CYS A 22 -1.51 17.81 -11.85
N SER A 23 -1.87 17.45 -13.08
CA SER A 23 -2.64 16.24 -13.34
C SER A 23 -1.78 15.00 -13.24
N GLU A 24 -2.22 14.04 -12.43
CA GLU A 24 -1.65 12.71 -12.40
C GLU A 24 -2.11 11.92 -13.62
N THR A 25 -1.16 11.48 -14.44
CA THR A 25 -1.40 10.56 -15.54
C THR A 25 -0.54 9.33 -15.30
N GLN A 26 -1.17 8.17 -15.26
CA GLN A 26 -0.49 6.90 -15.04
C GLN A 26 0.44 6.54 -16.21
N GLU A 27 1.41 5.66 -15.92
CA GLU A 27 2.32 5.09 -16.92
C GLU A 27 3.18 6.13 -17.63
N ARG A 28 3.63 7.16 -16.91
CA ARG A 28 4.60 8.13 -17.39
C ARG A 28 5.98 7.87 -16.79
N PHE A 29 6.98 7.84 -17.66
CA PHE A 29 8.37 7.68 -17.28
C PHE A 29 9.18 8.86 -17.81
N MET A 30 10.15 9.32 -17.04
CA MET A 30 11.06 10.38 -17.42
C MET A 30 12.49 9.84 -17.47
N TRP A 31 13.15 10.09 -18.57
CA TRP A 31 14.55 9.75 -18.78
C TRP A 31 15.40 11.00 -18.73
N SER A 32 16.51 10.95 -18.00
CA SER A 32 17.58 11.92 -18.11
C SER A 32 18.73 11.27 -18.85
N CYS A 33 19.12 11.82 -19.99
CA CYS A 33 20.16 11.25 -20.83
C CYS A 33 21.03 12.35 -21.47
N PRO A 34 22.25 12.02 -21.90
CA PRO A 34 23.06 12.90 -22.74
C PRO A 34 22.34 13.25 -24.04
N PRO A 35 22.53 14.46 -24.59
CA PRO A 35 21.83 14.93 -25.80
C PRO A 35 21.98 14.03 -27.02
N ASP A 36 23.14 13.39 -27.17
CA ASP A 36 23.45 12.46 -28.29
C ASP A 36 22.64 11.14 -28.23
N LEU A 37 22.14 10.76 -27.06
CA LEU A 37 21.27 9.58 -26.92
C LEU A 37 19.80 9.91 -27.19
N THR A 38 19.40 11.16 -27.14
CA THR A 38 17.99 11.58 -27.31
C THR A 38 17.38 11.05 -28.61
N PRO A 39 18.00 11.22 -29.80
CA PRO A 39 17.39 10.70 -31.04
C PRO A 39 17.19 9.18 -31.02
N LYS A 40 18.14 8.43 -30.43
CA LYS A 40 18.04 6.97 -30.33
C LYS A 40 16.90 6.52 -29.43
N ILE A 41 16.68 7.23 -28.30
CA ILE A 41 15.58 6.97 -27.37
C ILE A 41 14.23 7.25 -28.04
N LEU A 42 14.10 8.40 -28.71
CA LEU A 42 12.87 8.76 -29.42
C LEU A 42 12.55 7.73 -30.51
N GLN A 43 13.54 7.35 -31.33
CA GLN A 43 13.39 6.34 -32.36
C GLN A 43 12.98 4.99 -31.76
N HIS A 44 13.60 4.58 -30.67
CA HIS A 44 13.33 3.30 -30.04
C HIS A 44 11.85 3.19 -29.60
N TYR A 45 11.34 4.20 -28.93
CA TYR A 45 9.96 4.17 -28.43
C TYR A 45 8.90 4.49 -29.50
N ASN A 46 9.16 5.47 -30.36
CA ASN A 46 8.16 5.93 -31.31
C ASN A 46 8.11 5.11 -32.60
N GLU A 47 9.26 4.54 -33.03
CA GLU A 47 9.34 3.75 -34.27
C GLU A 47 9.44 2.25 -33.98
N LYS A 48 10.40 1.82 -33.16
CA LYS A 48 10.63 0.38 -32.93
C LYS A 48 9.52 -0.27 -32.09
N PHE A 49 9.06 0.38 -31.03
CA PHE A 49 7.90 -0.05 -30.22
C PHE A 49 6.57 0.50 -30.73
N ASP A 50 6.62 1.40 -31.67
CA ASP A 50 5.43 1.97 -32.33
C ASP A 50 4.36 2.49 -31.37
N PHE A 51 4.80 3.16 -30.31
CA PHE A 51 3.91 3.67 -29.26
C PHE A 51 2.72 4.47 -29.79
N PRO A 52 2.87 5.34 -30.82
CA PRO A 52 1.73 6.08 -31.37
C PRO A 52 0.59 5.19 -31.88
N ASN A 53 0.89 3.99 -32.36
CA ASN A 53 -0.11 3.02 -32.81
C ASN A 53 -0.61 2.09 -31.69
N VAL A 54 0.19 1.91 -30.61
CA VAL A 54 -0.23 1.11 -29.44
C VAL A 54 -1.36 1.80 -28.67
N SER A 55 -1.27 3.11 -28.49
CA SER A 55 -2.29 3.88 -27.80
C SER A 55 -2.30 5.33 -28.27
N GLU A 56 -3.49 5.90 -28.50
CA GLU A 56 -3.65 7.29 -28.90
C GLU A 56 -2.96 8.24 -27.89
N GLY A 57 -2.01 9.02 -28.38
CA GLY A 57 -1.23 9.98 -27.61
C GLY A 57 -0.06 9.37 -26.82
N ALA A 58 0.18 8.07 -26.93
CA ALA A 58 1.39 7.46 -26.38
C ALA A 58 2.58 7.83 -27.27
N MET A 59 3.60 8.49 -26.69
CA MET A 59 4.81 8.86 -27.42
C MET A 59 5.94 9.19 -26.45
N ALA A 60 7.16 9.00 -26.89
CA ALA A 60 8.32 9.60 -26.27
C ALA A 60 8.57 10.99 -26.87
N SER A 61 8.78 11.99 -26.02
CA SER A 61 9.05 13.36 -26.44
C SER A 61 10.07 14.04 -25.54
N VAL A 62 10.78 15.02 -26.07
CA VAL A 62 11.66 15.86 -25.24
C VAL A 62 10.79 16.87 -24.49
N VAL A 63 10.78 16.78 -23.17
CA VAL A 63 9.98 17.65 -22.30
C VAL A 63 10.79 18.77 -21.66
N GLY A 64 12.11 18.71 -21.74
CA GLY A 64 12.99 19.71 -21.15
C GLY A 64 14.47 19.40 -21.29
N LYS A 65 15.30 20.20 -20.67
CA LYS A 65 16.74 20.04 -20.59
C LYS A 65 17.26 20.34 -19.19
N ILE A 66 18.30 19.62 -18.77
CA ILE A 66 19.02 19.93 -17.54
C ILE A 66 19.92 21.14 -17.81
N VAL A 67 19.83 22.12 -16.93
CA VAL A 67 20.61 23.36 -16.99
C VAL A 67 21.54 23.44 -15.77
N LYS A 68 22.58 24.31 -15.84
CA LYS A 68 23.53 24.48 -14.73
C LYS A 68 22.99 25.37 -13.61
N GLU A 69 22.03 26.18 -13.94
CA GLU A 69 21.34 27.07 -13.01
C GLU A 69 20.54 26.21 -12.01
N LYS A 70 20.73 26.49 -10.73
CA LYS A 70 19.94 25.80 -9.66
C LYS A 70 18.51 26.33 -9.60
N HIS A 71 17.82 26.26 -10.71
CA HIS A 71 16.48 26.81 -10.90
C HIS A 71 15.61 25.82 -11.65
N TYR A 72 14.38 25.65 -11.21
CA TYR A 72 13.38 24.83 -11.87
C TYR A 72 12.37 25.73 -12.57
N THR A 73 12.30 25.63 -13.88
CA THR A 73 11.40 26.45 -14.69
C THR A 73 10.53 25.56 -15.55
N VAL A 74 9.21 25.79 -15.54
CA VAL A 74 8.25 25.15 -16.43
C VAL A 74 7.59 26.20 -17.29
N LEU A 75 7.60 25.96 -18.60
CA LEU A 75 7.06 26.86 -19.61
C LEU A 75 5.83 26.24 -20.29
N SER A 76 4.86 27.06 -20.62
CA SER A 76 3.79 26.75 -21.56
C SER A 76 3.75 27.83 -22.64
N GLY A 77 4.33 27.54 -23.82
CA GLY A 77 4.69 28.57 -24.77
C GLY A 77 5.66 29.58 -24.12
N ASP A 78 5.36 30.85 -24.19
CA ASP A 78 6.15 31.92 -23.61
C ASP A 78 5.84 32.20 -22.12
N LYS A 79 4.81 31.56 -21.59
CA LYS A 79 4.38 31.77 -20.20
C LYS A 79 5.16 30.88 -19.25
N LYS A 80 5.79 31.44 -18.22
CA LYS A 80 6.35 30.69 -17.10
C LYS A 80 5.23 30.28 -16.15
N LEU A 81 5.06 28.97 -15.96
CA LEU A 81 4.12 28.38 -15.00
C LEU A 81 4.76 28.15 -13.65
N VAL A 82 6.02 27.74 -13.64
CA VAL A 82 6.86 27.56 -12.45
C VAL A 82 8.17 28.23 -12.71
N ASP A 83 8.66 28.98 -11.73
CA ASP A 83 9.99 29.62 -11.77
C ASP A 83 10.51 29.79 -10.35
N GLY A 84 11.36 28.89 -9.88
CA GLY A 84 11.85 28.90 -8.51
C GLY A 84 13.17 28.16 -8.28
N PRO A 85 13.87 28.48 -7.18
CA PRO A 85 15.08 27.76 -6.78
C PRO A 85 14.78 26.28 -6.56
N ILE A 86 15.60 25.39 -7.12
CA ILE A 86 15.39 23.94 -7.03
C ILE A 86 15.38 23.44 -5.59
N GLU A 87 16.14 24.06 -4.70
CA GLU A 87 16.19 23.73 -3.27
C GLU A 87 14.81 23.87 -2.63
N LYS A 88 14.09 24.98 -2.90
CA LYS A 88 12.73 25.20 -2.37
C LYS A 88 11.68 24.22 -2.94
N ILE A 89 11.90 23.73 -4.15
CA ILE A 89 10.99 22.77 -4.78
C ILE A 89 11.22 21.36 -4.22
N ASN A 90 12.47 20.96 -3.99
CA ASN A 90 12.82 19.64 -3.46
C ASN A 90 12.56 19.50 -1.96
N GLU A 91 12.86 20.55 -1.18
CA GLU A 91 12.65 20.50 0.27
C GLU A 91 11.18 20.60 0.66
N GLY A 92 10.35 21.21 -0.20
CA GLY A 92 8.92 21.38 0.06
C GLY A 92 8.65 22.28 1.27
N PHE A 93 7.40 22.30 1.71
CA PHE A 93 7.00 22.94 2.96
C PHE A 93 7.01 21.92 4.08
N VAL A 94 7.83 22.14 5.11
CA VAL A 94 7.76 21.37 6.34
C VAL A 94 6.65 21.98 7.20
N TYR A 95 5.56 21.23 7.37
CA TYR A 95 4.46 21.65 8.24
C TYR A 95 4.70 21.11 9.65
N ASP A 96 4.87 21.98 10.61
CA ASP A 96 4.78 21.64 12.04
C ASP A 96 3.30 21.76 12.46
N ARG A 97 2.56 20.68 12.28
CA ARG A 97 1.13 20.65 12.56
C ARG A 97 0.90 20.43 14.05
N PRO A 98 0.01 21.24 14.68
CA PRO A 98 -0.33 21.04 16.09
C PRO A 98 -0.98 19.67 16.29
N MET A 99 -0.68 19.08 17.45
CA MET A 99 -1.23 17.80 17.89
C MET A 99 -1.95 17.94 19.21
N LYS A 100 -3.16 17.38 19.29
CA LYS A 100 -3.93 17.33 20.52
C LYS A 100 -4.43 15.91 20.75
N LYS A 101 -4.19 15.40 21.95
CA LYS A 101 -4.68 14.07 22.35
C LYS A 101 -6.20 14.04 22.20
N LYS A 102 -6.69 13.04 21.47
CA LYS A 102 -8.12 12.76 21.39
C LYS A 102 -8.56 12.12 22.71
N GLU A 103 -9.70 12.53 23.23
CA GLU A 103 -10.31 11.86 24.38
C GLU A 103 -10.66 10.41 24.02
N SER A 104 -10.24 9.48 24.87
CA SER A 104 -10.53 8.07 24.68
C SER A 104 -12.03 7.81 24.90
N GLN A 105 -12.64 7.07 23.99
CA GLN A 105 -14.00 6.59 24.23
C GLN A 105 -13.95 5.41 25.21
N THR A 106 -14.58 5.58 26.36
CA THR A 106 -14.78 4.46 27.29
C THR A 106 -15.87 3.56 26.72
N ILE A 107 -15.54 2.34 26.36
CA ILE A 107 -16.53 1.33 25.96
C ILE A 107 -17.00 0.62 27.23
N ASN A 108 -18.17 0.98 27.69
CA ASN A 108 -18.84 0.27 28.77
C ASN A 108 -19.55 -0.96 28.17
N GLY A 109 -18.86 -2.10 28.11
CA GLY A 109 -19.47 -3.37 27.76
C GLY A 109 -20.35 -3.88 28.90
N VAL A 110 -21.63 -4.13 28.61
CA VAL A 110 -22.49 -4.85 29.54
C VAL A 110 -22.50 -6.31 29.13
N PHE A 111 -21.94 -7.16 29.98
CA PHE A 111 -22.04 -8.61 29.78
C PHE A 111 -23.41 -9.10 30.23
N PRO A 112 -24.15 -9.82 29.39
CA PRO A 112 -25.45 -10.37 29.78
C PRO A 112 -25.29 -11.41 30.90
N LYS A 113 -26.24 -11.41 31.84
CA LYS A 113 -26.22 -12.32 33.01
C LYS A 113 -26.42 -13.79 32.62
N SER A 114 -27.07 -14.07 31.52
CA SER A 114 -27.21 -15.41 30.96
C SER A 114 -27.03 -15.37 29.45
N VAL A 115 -26.36 -16.36 28.89
CA VAL A 115 -26.01 -16.43 27.48
C VAL A 115 -26.35 -17.81 26.96
N ASN A 116 -27.16 -17.91 25.91
CA ASN A 116 -27.24 -19.11 25.10
C ASN A 116 -26.05 -19.11 24.13
N TYR A 117 -25.07 -19.94 24.39
CA TYR A 117 -23.84 -19.97 23.59
C TYR A 117 -24.08 -20.42 22.14
N ASN A 118 -25.06 -21.27 21.87
CA ASN A 118 -25.40 -21.68 20.50
C ASN A 118 -25.93 -20.50 19.69
N ASP A 119 -26.83 -19.70 20.26
CA ASP A 119 -27.37 -18.52 19.60
C ASP A 119 -26.28 -17.46 19.35
N VAL A 120 -25.37 -17.30 20.31
CA VAL A 120 -24.24 -16.38 20.16
C VAL A 120 -23.31 -16.84 19.07
N LEU A 121 -22.97 -18.14 19.04
CA LEU A 121 -22.12 -18.73 18.00
C LEU A 121 -22.73 -18.55 16.61
N GLN A 122 -24.01 -18.86 16.45
CA GLN A 122 -24.71 -18.65 15.18
C GLN A 122 -24.71 -17.19 14.74
N LYS A 123 -24.98 -16.25 15.65
CA LYS A 123 -24.94 -14.81 15.36
C LYS A 123 -23.55 -14.34 14.98
N ILE A 124 -22.50 -14.84 15.64
CA ILE A 124 -21.10 -14.49 15.29
C ILE A 124 -20.76 -15.04 13.90
N LEU A 125 -21.02 -16.31 13.64
CA LEU A 125 -20.69 -16.95 12.36
C LEU A 125 -21.46 -16.37 11.18
N SER A 126 -22.70 -15.93 11.39
CA SER A 126 -23.52 -15.28 10.36
C SER A 126 -23.28 -13.78 10.21
N HIS A 127 -22.49 -13.16 11.12
CA HIS A 127 -22.21 -11.73 11.06
C HIS A 127 -21.38 -11.40 9.83
N GLU A 128 -21.76 -10.33 9.13
CA GLU A 128 -21.10 -9.89 7.89
C GLU A 128 -19.57 -9.70 8.00
N ASN A 129 -19.05 -9.37 9.19
CA ASN A 129 -17.61 -9.22 9.42
C ASN A 129 -16.88 -10.53 9.74
N VAL A 130 -17.59 -11.65 9.91
CA VAL A 130 -17.06 -12.97 10.26
C VAL A 130 -17.33 -13.99 9.17
N ALA A 131 -18.47 -13.89 8.49
CA ALA A 131 -18.87 -14.77 7.41
C ALA A 131 -17.83 -14.79 6.27
N SER A 132 -17.74 -15.92 5.56
CA SER A 132 -16.82 -16.08 4.43
C SER A 132 -17.00 -14.99 3.39
N ARG A 133 -15.89 -14.49 2.88
CA ARG A 133 -15.81 -13.55 1.75
C ARG A 133 -15.57 -14.27 0.43
N GLU A 134 -15.60 -15.58 0.42
CA GLU A 134 -15.34 -16.38 -0.78
C GLU A 134 -16.17 -15.94 -1.99
N PRO A 135 -17.49 -15.68 -1.89
CA PRO A 135 -18.27 -15.19 -3.02
C PRO A 135 -17.77 -13.87 -3.62
N VAL A 136 -17.04 -13.07 -2.86
CA VAL A 136 -16.46 -11.81 -3.35
C VAL A 136 -15.16 -12.04 -4.12
N TYR A 137 -14.31 -12.96 -3.67
CA TYR A 137 -12.98 -13.13 -4.24
C TYR A 137 -12.80 -14.36 -5.13
N GLU A 138 -13.76 -15.29 -5.16
CA GLU A 138 -13.67 -16.52 -5.98
C GLU A 138 -13.63 -16.25 -7.48
N SER A 139 -14.23 -15.13 -7.92
CA SER A 139 -14.23 -14.70 -9.33
C SER A 139 -12.91 -14.10 -9.80
N TYR A 140 -12.00 -13.80 -8.88
CA TYR A 140 -10.69 -13.26 -9.22
C TYR A 140 -9.64 -14.36 -9.32
N ASP A 141 -8.69 -14.19 -10.24
CA ASP A 141 -7.57 -15.11 -10.36
C ASP A 141 -6.78 -15.19 -9.05
N LYS A 142 -6.76 -16.39 -8.47
CA LYS A 142 -6.09 -16.68 -7.20
C LYS A 142 -4.70 -17.27 -7.37
N ASN A 143 -4.42 -17.79 -8.54
CA ASN A 143 -3.21 -18.57 -8.79
C ASN A 143 -2.46 -18.10 -10.04
N VAL A 144 -2.22 -16.80 -10.11
CA VAL A 144 -1.46 -16.19 -11.21
C VAL A 144 -0.10 -16.88 -11.34
N GLN A 145 0.23 -17.33 -12.56
CA GLN A 145 1.44 -18.07 -12.89
C GLN A 145 1.56 -19.46 -12.22
N GLY A 146 0.53 -19.97 -11.57
CA GLY A 146 0.54 -21.31 -10.94
C GLY A 146 1.57 -21.47 -9.81
N ARG A 147 1.91 -20.41 -9.08
CA ARG A 147 2.97 -20.41 -8.07
C ARG A 147 2.49 -20.26 -6.63
N VAL A 148 1.18 -20.22 -6.44
CA VAL A 148 0.58 -20.13 -5.11
C VAL A 148 0.58 -21.50 -4.46
N LEU A 149 1.11 -21.60 -3.24
CA LEU A 149 1.13 -22.80 -2.41
C LEU A 149 0.02 -22.78 -1.36
N LEU A 150 -0.20 -21.63 -0.72
CA LEU A 150 -1.33 -21.42 0.20
C LEU A 150 -2.15 -20.24 -0.32
N GLU A 151 -3.40 -20.53 -0.65
CA GLU A 151 -4.34 -19.54 -1.15
C GLU A 151 -4.98 -18.72 -0.02
N ARG A 152 -5.51 -17.56 -0.39
CA ARG A 152 -6.38 -16.76 0.50
C ARG A 152 -7.61 -17.59 0.91
N GLY A 153 -8.05 -17.41 2.14
CA GLY A 153 -9.19 -18.11 2.71
C GLY A 153 -8.88 -19.50 3.27
N HIS A 154 -7.77 -20.11 2.87
CA HIS A 154 -7.39 -21.46 3.32
C HIS A 154 -6.29 -21.43 4.39
N SER A 155 -5.70 -20.29 4.64
CA SER A 155 -4.65 -20.14 5.63
C SER A 155 -4.62 -18.70 6.19
N ASN A 156 -3.86 -18.51 7.27
CA ASN A 156 -3.68 -17.19 7.88
C ASN A 156 -2.79 -16.26 7.05
N ALA A 157 -1.97 -16.81 6.15
CA ALA A 157 -1.14 -16.06 5.21
C ALA A 157 -1.20 -16.70 3.82
N GLY A 158 -1.14 -15.89 2.78
CA GLY A 158 -0.87 -16.38 1.44
C GLY A 158 0.61 -16.73 1.28
N VAL A 159 0.93 -17.83 0.55
CA VAL A 159 2.30 -18.25 0.30
C VAL A 159 2.51 -18.55 -1.17
N VAL A 160 3.60 -18.03 -1.72
CA VAL A 160 4.01 -18.23 -3.11
C VAL A 160 5.41 -18.82 -3.21
N ALA A 161 5.67 -19.64 -4.23
CA ALA A 161 6.98 -20.14 -4.61
C ALA A 161 7.45 -19.47 -5.92
N PRO A 162 7.98 -18.23 -5.88
CA PRO A 162 8.19 -17.41 -7.08
C PRO A 162 9.26 -17.98 -8.02
N PHE A 163 10.18 -18.79 -7.49
CA PHE A 163 11.29 -19.34 -8.23
C PHE A 163 11.06 -20.80 -8.69
N ASP A 164 9.84 -21.33 -8.49
CA ASP A 164 9.48 -22.69 -8.90
C ASP A 164 9.26 -22.77 -10.42
N SER A 165 10.35 -22.69 -11.16
CA SER A 165 10.35 -22.92 -12.61
C SER A 165 11.72 -23.37 -13.09
N LYS A 166 11.77 -24.01 -14.28
CA LYS A 166 13.02 -24.45 -14.93
C LYS A 166 13.99 -23.32 -15.26
N LYS A 167 13.56 -22.06 -15.16
CA LYS A 167 14.40 -20.87 -15.45
C LYS A 167 15.32 -20.50 -14.29
N PHE A 168 15.09 -21.04 -13.09
CA PHE A 168 15.83 -20.70 -11.89
C PHE A 168 16.74 -21.84 -11.43
N PRO A 169 17.88 -21.54 -10.78
CA PRO A 169 18.74 -22.53 -10.14
C PRO A 169 17.98 -23.36 -9.10
N GLU A 170 18.37 -24.64 -8.94
CA GLU A 170 17.70 -25.56 -8.01
C GLU A 170 17.73 -25.06 -6.56
N GLU A 171 18.82 -24.39 -6.17
CA GLU A 171 19.06 -23.92 -4.79
C GLU A 171 18.01 -22.91 -4.31
N ILE A 172 17.38 -22.15 -5.23
CA ILE A 172 16.37 -21.15 -4.87
C ILE A 172 14.94 -21.61 -5.12
N LYS A 173 14.71 -22.75 -5.77
CA LYS A 173 13.36 -23.26 -6.06
C LYS A 173 12.56 -23.62 -4.81
N GLU A 174 13.25 -23.94 -3.72
CA GLU A 174 12.63 -24.23 -2.43
C GLU A 174 12.20 -22.97 -1.68
N VAL A 175 12.66 -21.79 -2.08
CA VAL A 175 12.36 -20.54 -1.39
C VAL A 175 10.90 -20.12 -1.62
N CYS A 176 10.21 -19.86 -0.53
CA CYS A 176 8.84 -19.39 -0.51
C CYS A 176 8.73 -18.04 0.20
N PHE A 177 7.78 -17.24 -0.24
CA PHE A 177 7.41 -15.97 0.41
C PHE A 177 5.98 -16.02 0.88
N SER A 178 5.75 -15.56 2.11
CA SER A 178 4.41 -15.33 2.64
C SER A 178 4.07 -13.85 2.62
N ALA A 179 2.76 -13.56 2.54
CA ALA A 179 2.23 -12.22 2.65
C ALA A 179 0.95 -12.23 3.49
N THR A 180 0.84 -11.26 4.39
CA THR A 180 -0.34 -11.02 5.22
C THR A 180 -0.75 -9.56 5.14
N LEU A 181 -2.02 -9.29 5.43
CA LEU A 181 -2.54 -7.93 5.59
C LEU A 181 -3.47 -7.91 6.80
N THR A 182 -3.27 -6.96 7.70
CA THR A 182 -4.05 -6.82 8.93
C THR A 182 -4.49 -5.39 9.16
N HIS A 183 -5.67 -5.26 9.77
CA HIS A 183 -6.27 -3.99 10.10
C HIS A 183 -7.45 -4.19 11.07
N ASN A 184 -7.63 -3.27 12.02
CA ASN A 184 -8.75 -3.29 12.95
C ASN A 184 -9.33 -1.89 13.20
N PRO A 185 -10.28 -1.41 12.37
CA PRO A 185 -10.83 -0.06 12.50
C PRO A 185 -11.62 0.15 13.79
N SER A 186 -12.16 -0.89 14.38
CA SER A 186 -12.89 -0.80 15.64
C SER A 186 -11.96 -0.45 16.80
N LEU A 187 -10.79 -1.06 16.86
CA LEU A 187 -9.75 -0.72 17.83
C LEU A 187 -9.20 0.70 17.58
N GLY A 188 -9.11 1.12 16.31
CA GLY A 188 -8.69 2.48 15.93
C GLY A 188 -9.61 3.60 16.43
N LYS A 189 -10.89 3.29 16.75
CA LYS A 189 -11.78 4.26 17.42
C LYS A 189 -11.39 4.51 18.87
N ILE A 190 -10.74 3.54 19.51
CA ILE A 190 -10.39 3.54 20.94
C ILE A 190 -9.01 4.14 21.12
N ASP A 191 -8.00 3.56 20.46
CA ASP A 191 -6.60 3.93 20.66
C ASP A 191 -5.78 3.77 19.37
N PRO A 192 -5.23 4.87 18.82
CA PRO A 192 -4.47 4.85 17.58
C PRO A 192 -3.08 4.20 17.72
N TYR A 193 -2.50 4.22 18.93
CA TYR A 193 -1.23 3.53 19.21
C TYR A 193 -1.46 2.02 19.27
N LEU A 194 -2.45 1.60 20.04
CA LEU A 194 -2.75 0.19 20.25
C LEU A 194 -3.18 -0.50 18.97
N VAL A 195 -3.98 0.14 18.11
CA VAL A 195 -4.40 -0.47 16.83
C VAL A 195 -3.23 -0.71 15.90
N ALA A 196 -2.26 0.20 15.84
CA ALA A 196 -1.08 0.03 15.00
C ALA A 196 -0.16 -1.08 15.52
N GLN A 197 0.05 -1.13 16.83
CA GLN A 197 0.78 -2.20 17.50
C GLN A 197 0.12 -3.56 17.29
N TYR A 198 -1.20 -3.64 17.50
CA TYR A 198 -1.98 -4.85 17.29
C TYR A 198 -1.91 -5.35 15.84
N ALA A 199 -2.12 -4.46 14.87
CA ALA A 199 -2.07 -4.82 13.45
C ALA A 199 -0.71 -5.40 13.07
N LEU A 200 0.39 -4.79 13.55
CA LEU A 200 1.74 -5.28 13.28
C LEU A 200 2.00 -6.65 13.92
N LEU A 201 1.65 -6.82 15.20
CA LEU A 201 1.83 -8.09 15.90
C LEU A 201 0.97 -9.20 15.27
N GLU A 202 -0.26 -8.91 14.91
CA GLU A 202 -1.15 -9.87 14.23
C GLU A 202 -0.59 -10.25 12.85
N ALA A 203 -0.09 -9.30 12.05
CA ALA A 203 0.52 -9.60 10.77
C ALA A 203 1.72 -10.55 10.90
N CYS A 204 2.60 -10.29 11.88
CA CYS A 204 3.72 -11.17 12.17
C CYS A 204 3.27 -12.56 12.65
N ALA A 205 2.30 -12.63 13.56
CA ALA A 205 1.77 -13.89 14.07
C ALA A 205 1.17 -14.76 12.96
N ARG A 206 0.39 -14.15 12.06
CA ARG A 206 -0.16 -14.84 10.89
C ARG A 206 0.95 -15.34 9.95
N THR A 207 2.00 -14.55 9.73
CA THR A 207 3.17 -14.96 8.95
C THR A 207 3.87 -16.16 9.58
N VAL A 208 4.10 -16.12 10.89
CA VAL A 208 4.74 -17.24 11.62
C VAL A 208 3.86 -18.50 11.61
N SER A 209 2.54 -18.35 11.65
CA SER A 209 1.63 -19.50 11.69
C SER A 209 1.66 -20.38 10.44
N VAL A 210 2.23 -19.92 9.34
CA VAL A 210 2.46 -20.71 8.12
C VAL A 210 3.92 -21.20 7.98
N GLY A 211 4.71 -21.10 9.05
CA GLY A 211 6.13 -21.51 9.05
C GLY A 211 7.08 -20.50 8.40
N ALA A 212 6.64 -19.27 8.19
CA ALA A 212 7.47 -18.24 7.60
C ALA A 212 8.05 -17.30 8.67
N SER A 213 9.32 -16.92 8.51
CA SER A 213 9.95 -15.90 9.35
C SER A 213 9.67 -14.51 8.78
N PRO A 214 9.07 -13.58 9.54
CA PRO A 214 8.90 -12.20 9.12
C PRO A 214 10.23 -11.54 8.76
N ILE A 215 10.29 -10.91 7.59
CA ILE A 215 11.50 -10.26 7.08
C ILE A 215 11.32 -8.76 6.82
N ALA A 216 10.10 -8.33 6.54
CA ALA A 216 9.78 -6.94 6.26
C ALA A 216 8.29 -6.65 6.47
N ILE A 217 7.98 -5.38 6.70
CA ILE A 217 6.60 -4.89 6.66
C ILE A 217 6.44 -3.76 5.65
N THR A 218 5.19 -3.57 5.25
CA THR A 218 4.71 -2.37 4.57
C THR A 218 3.51 -1.83 5.32
N ASP A 219 3.25 -0.54 5.19
CA ASP A 219 2.08 0.09 5.80
C ASP A 219 1.22 0.83 4.78
N CYS A 220 -0.07 1.00 5.13
CA CYS A 220 -0.98 1.92 4.47
C CYS A 220 -1.71 2.69 5.57
N LEU A 221 -1.29 3.93 5.78
CA LEU A 221 -1.70 4.76 6.90
C LEU A 221 -2.86 5.67 6.48
N CYS A 222 -4.11 5.29 6.84
CA CYS A 222 -5.30 6.03 6.46
C CYS A 222 -5.89 6.80 7.65
N PHE A 223 -5.98 8.13 7.51
CA PHE A 223 -6.43 9.04 8.57
C PHE A 223 -7.32 10.16 8.01
N GLY A 224 -8.02 10.85 8.90
CA GLY A 224 -8.82 12.03 8.55
C GLY A 224 -7.96 13.24 8.17
N ASN A 225 -8.56 14.43 8.23
CA ASN A 225 -7.89 15.68 7.88
C ASN A 225 -6.75 16.02 8.87
N PRO A 226 -5.47 16.05 8.44
CA PRO A 226 -4.32 16.30 9.31
C PRO A 226 -4.23 17.76 9.81
N GLU A 227 -5.05 18.67 9.29
CA GLU A 227 -5.15 20.03 9.80
C GLU A 227 -5.93 20.09 11.13
N LYS A 228 -6.70 19.03 11.44
CA LYS A 228 -7.35 18.85 12.74
C LYS A 228 -6.34 18.24 13.73
N PRO A 229 -6.02 18.94 14.84
CA PRO A 229 -4.97 18.50 15.75
C PRO A 229 -5.16 17.09 16.33
N GLU A 230 -6.40 16.65 16.53
CA GLU A 230 -6.71 15.31 17.01
C GLU A 230 -6.42 14.23 15.94
N GLN A 231 -6.62 14.54 14.66
CA GLN A 231 -6.31 13.61 13.56
C GLN A 231 -4.80 13.48 13.36
N MET A 232 -4.09 14.60 13.43
CA MET A 232 -2.62 14.60 13.37
C MET A 232 -2.00 13.84 14.54
N TRP A 233 -2.56 13.98 15.75
CA TRP A 233 -2.12 13.21 16.91
C TRP A 233 -2.32 11.71 16.72
N GLN A 234 -3.47 11.27 16.18
CA GLN A 234 -3.73 9.86 15.92
C GLN A 234 -2.72 9.26 14.93
N PHE A 235 -2.40 9.98 13.87
CA PHE A 235 -1.37 9.60 12.91
C PHE A 235 0.00 9.45 13.59
N ALA A 236 0.43 10.45 14.33
CA ALA A 236 1.72 10.44 15.03
C ALA A 236 1.82 9.27 16.04
N GLN A 237 0.74 8.96 16.79
CA GLN A 237 0.72 7.83 17.71
C GLN A 237 0.82 6.48 16.98
N SER A 238 0.16 6.34 15.83
CA SER A 238 0.27 5.12 15.03
C SER A 238 1.69 4.92 14.48
N CYS A 239 2.32 5.98 13.96
CA CYS A 239 3.71 5.92 13.51
C CYS A 239 4.67 5.56 14.65
N LEU A 240 4.49 6.16 15.84
CA LEU A 240 5.30 5.86 17.02
C LEU A 240 5.15 4.40 17.47
N ALA A 241 3.93 3.85 17.40
CA ALA A 241 3.66 2.45 17.72
C ALA A 241 4.36 1.50 16.75
N ILE A 242 4.27 1.76 15.43
CA ILE A 242 4.97 0.97 14.41
C ILE A 242 6.48 1.00 14.66
N GLN A 243 7.06 2.19 14.83
CA GLN A 243 8.50 2.35 15.09
C GLN A 243 8.95 1.55 16.31
N LYS A 244 8.26 1.72 17.45
CA LYS A 244 8.64 1.03 18.69
C LYS A 244 8.49 -0.48 18.58
N THR A 245 7.40 -0.95 17.98
CA THR A 245 7.14 -2.38 17.82
C THR A 245 8.14 -3.02 16.87
N CYS A 246 8.46 -2.41 15.74
CA CYS A 246 9.48 -2.88 14.82
C CYS A 246 10.87 -2.96 15.48
N ASN A 247 11.19 -2.02 16.36
CA ASN A 247 12.46 -2.02 17.09
C ASN A 247 12.55 -3.08 18.19
N LEU A 248 11.42 -3.59 18.68
CA LEU A 248 11.36 -4.65 19.68
C LEU A 248 11.35 -6.06 19.08
N LEU A 249 10.75 -6.22 17.92
CA LEU A 249 10.61 -7.52 17.27
C LEU A 249 11.95 -8.01 16.70
N ARG A 250 12.22 -9.30 16.92
CA ARG A 250 13.40 -10.00 16.42
C ARG A 250 12.98 -11.33 15.81
N PHE A 251 13.38 -11.54 14.57
CA PHE A 251 13.12 -12.78 13.86
C PHE A 251 14.44 -13.29 13.24
N GLY A 252 14.91 -14.44 13.72
CA GLY A 252 16.21 -14.99 13.31
C GLY A 252 17.35 -14.00 13.61
N ASP A 253 18.21 -13.77 12.61
CA ASP A 253 19.38 -12.89 12.72
C ASP A 253 19.05 -11.40 12.49
N THR A 254 17.80 -11.05 12.28
CA THR A 254 17.41 -9.65 12.06
C THR A 254 17.48 -8.85 13.35
N LYS A 255 18.11 -7.67 13.28
CA LYS A 255 18.18 -6.77 14.45
C LYS A 255 16.84 -6.06 14.70
N ASN A 256 16.16 -5.66 13.64
CA ASN A 256 14.88 -4.95 13.65
C ASN A 256 14.05 -5.45 12.47
N LEU A 257 12.73 -5.37 12.58
CA LEU A 257 11.84 -5.62 11.45
C LEU A 257 11.76 -4.35 10.59
N PRO A 258 12.26 -4.35 9.35
CA PRO A 258 12.29 -3.14 8.53
C PRO A 258 10.92 -2.80 7.94
N VAL A 259 10.60 -1.51 7.87
CA VAL A 259 9.51 -0.96 7.05
C VAL A 259 10.10 -0.66 5.68
N VAL A 260 9.74 -1.42 4.65
CA VAL A 260 10.36 -1.34 3.32
C VAL A 260 9.57 -0.49 2.33
N ALA A 261 8.29 -0.28 2.59
CA ALA A 261 7.41 0.57 1.79
C ALA A 261 6.23 1.02 2.65
N GLY A 262 5.56 2.06 2.20
CA GLY A 262 4.32 2.52 2.83
C GLY A 262 3.70 3.66 2.05
N ASN A 263 2.45 3.95 2.37
CA ASN A 263 1.79 5.15 1.91
C ASN A 263 0.98 5.79 3.02
N VAL A 264 0.74 7.08 2.88
CA VAL A 264 -0.14 7.85 3.77
C VAL A 264 -1.30 8.40 2.96
N SER A 265 -2.51 8.15 3.45
CA SER A 265 -3.75 8.70 2.92
C SER A 265 -4.42 9.57 3.97
N PHE A 266 -4.49 10.86 3.71
CA PHE A 266 -5.16 11.83 4.57
C PHE A 266 -6.50 12.28 4.00
N TYR A 267 -7.23 13.10 4.75
CA TYR A 267 -8.54 13.66 4.38
C TYR A 267 -9.63 12.60 4.16
N ASN A 268 -9.47 11.40 4.73
CA ASN A 268 -10.48 10.35 4.64
C ASN A 268 -11.63 10.65 5.59
N GLN A 269 -12.66 11.28 5.06
CA GLN A 269 -13.84 11.68 5.81
C GLN A 269 -15.09 11.76 4.93
N SER A 270 -16.26 11.64 5.55
CA SER A 270 -17.55 11.89 4.93
C SER A 270 -18.21 13.05 5.67
N GLY A 271 -18.36 14.20 5.00
CA GLY A 271 -18.70 15.45 5.65
C GLY A 271 -17.67 15.78 6.75
N ASP A 272 -18.15 16.06 7.97
CA ASP A 272 -17.27 16.34 9.12
C ASP A 272 -16.78 15.12 9.88
N LYS A 273 -17.24 13.92 9.49
CA LYS A 273 -16.91 12.66 10.18
C LYS A 273 -15.70 11.99 9.55
N ALA A 274 -14.56 12.05 10.25
CA ALA A 274 -13.37 11.35 9.86
C ALA A 274 -13.50 9.83 10.08
N ILE A 275 -12.75 9.04 9.28
CA ILE A 275 -12.60 7.61 9.54
C ILE A 275 -11.87 7.38 10.88
N PRO A 276 -12.01 6.20 11.51
CA PRO A 276 -11.14 5.80 12.60
C PRO A 276 -9.67 5.80 12.18
N ALA A 277 -8.75 5.89 13.14
CA ALA A 277 -7.35 5.63 12.87
C ALA A 277 -7.19 4.25 12.23
N SER A 278 -6.68 4.20 11.03
CA SER A 278 -6.67 3.00 10.19
C SER A 278 -5.27 2.70 9.63
N PRO A 279 -4.32 2.33 10.48
CA PRO A 279 -3.05 1.76 10.02
C PRO A 279 -3.29 0.32 9.57
N MET A 280 -3.13 0.06 8.28
CA MET A 280 -3.09 -1.28 7.70
C MET A 280 -1.64 -1.73 7.60
N ILE A 281 -1.34 -2.93 8.05
CA ILE A 281 0.03 -3.48 8.04
C ILE A 281 0.07 -4.73 7.17
N GLY A 282 0.94 -4.72 6.18
CA GLY A 282 1.35 -5.90 5.43
C GLY A 282 2.64 -6.45 6.00
N CYS A 283 2.73 -7.77 6.19
CA CYS A 283 3.96 -8.43 6.60
C CYS A 283 4.40 -9.44 5.53
N PHE A 284 5.66 -9.38 5.17
CA PHE A 284 6.30 -10.36 4.29
C PHE A 284 7.17 -11.29 5.11
N GLY A 285 7.06 -12.58 4.81
CA GLY A 285 7.89 -13.60 5.44
C GLY A 285 8.61 -14.46 4.42
N LYS A 286 9.67 -15.10 4.86
CA LYS A 286 10.45 -16.07 4.08
C LYS A 286 10.37 -17.44 4.74
N THR A 287 10.20 -18.48 3.92
CA THR A 287 10.22 -19.89 4.35
C THR A 287 10.76 -20.77 3.21
N THR A 288 10.80 -22.05 3.42
CA THR A 288 11.03 -23.05 2.37
C THR A 288 9.81 -23.95 2.21
N LYS A 289 9.71 -24.68 1.10
CA LYS A 289 8.62 -25.66 0.92
C LYS A 289 8.58 -26.72 2.03
N LYS A 290 9.73 -27.08 2.59
CA LYS A 290 9.86 -28.07 3.67
C LYS A 290 9.36 -27.54 5.01
N ASP A 291 9.58 -26.26 5.28
CA ASP A 291 9.24 -25.62 6.55
C ASP A 291 7.82 -25.02 6.54
N LEU A 292 7.13 -25.11 5.39
CA LEU A 292 5.79 -24.59 5.23
C LEU A 292 4.81 -25.38 6.09
N LEU A 293 4.08 -24.67 6.96
CA LEU A 293 3.03 -25.23 7.78
C LEU A 293 1.68 -25.03 7.10
N TYR A 294 1.06 -26.14 6.75
CA TYR A 294 -0.32 -26.13 6.29
C TYR A 294 -1.23 -26.07 7.52
N ASN A 295 -2.11 -25.08 7.57
CA ASN A 295 -3.10 -25.02 8.64
C ASN A 295 -3.99 -26.25 8.52
N LEU A 296 -3.84 -27.17 9.46
CA LEU A 296 -4.80 -28.25 9.61
C LEU A 296 -6.11 -27.62 10.07
N SER A 297 -7.09 -27.61 9.21
CA SER A 297 -8.45 -27.26 9.61
C SER A 297 -8.88 -28.24 10.70
N LEU A 298 -9.17 -27.74 11.89
CA LEU A 298 -9.69 -28.55 12.99
C LEU A 298 -11.00 -29.27 12.61
N ILE A 299 -11.67 -28.83 11.55
CA ILE A 299 -12.87 -29.46 10.99
C ILE A 299 -12.55 -30.82 10.33
N HIS A 300 -11.30 -31.03 9.90
CA HIS A 300 -10.86 -32.27 9.26
C HIS A 300 -10.24 -33.28 10.24
N ILE A 301 -10.11 -32.92 11.50
CA ILE A 301 -9.69 -33.81 12.59
C ILE A 301 -10.92 -34.44 13.25
#